data_938c7937bdd205010e17a4b0e0cb69c9
#
_entry.id   938c7937bdd205010e17a4b0e0cb69c9
#
_cell.length_a   1.000
_cell.length_b   1.000
_cell.length_c   1.000
_cell.angle_alpha   90.00
_cell.angle_beta   90.00
_cell.angle_gamma   90.00
#
_symmetry.space_group_name_H-M   'P 1'
#
loop_
_entity.id
_entity.type
_entity.pdbx_description
1 polymer ?
#
loop_
_entity_poly.entity_id
_entity_poly.type
_entity_poly.pdbx_seq_one_letter_code
_entity_poly.pdbx_strand_id
1 'polypeptide(L)'
;MKKQVAIVHFNTPELTEAAILSLRKHGGKDYQVVVFDNSDARPFTKKMDGVTVINNTQGQVIDLDEEVRKFPDRSYYLGCPQGNVFGSAKHMMTVQKLWDILPDGFVLMDSDILLKDNIDFMFMRDQCVCGHIQEPQPGNRFGIGRLVPMLLWINVPACKAGGAKFFDPERSMGLMAGEEHTRGNWYDTGAALLEDIRSHRNGMHGRRIDIRKLMIHYQAASWRRAGLAGQLAWLNANRDLWAPSTDYELGDPDWKLPANKDAKIYICAHADFDPVVTNPIYEVVDARDGGDTCNACLVRFTLSCCT
;
A
#
# COMPACT_ATOMS: atom_id res chain seq x y z
N MET A 1 -8.23 -22.49 12.36
CA MET A 1 -7.35 -21.62 11.53
C MET A 1 -7.19 -20.31 12.28
N LYS A 2 -5.97 -19.86 12.48
CA LYS A 2 -5.72 -18.53 13.05
C LYS A 2 -6.12 -17.49 11.99
N LYS A 3 -6.87 -16.48 12.40
CA LYS A 3 -7.25 -15.37 11.54
C LYS A 3 -6.03 -14.46 11.35
N GLN A 4 -5.41 -14.53 10.19
CA GLN A 4 -4.20 -13.75 9.87
C GLN A 4 -4.58 -12.51 9.06
N VAL A 5 -4.06 -11.36 9.47
CA VAL A 5 -4.18 -10.09 8.74
C VAL A 5 -2.78 -9.60 8.41
N ALA A 6 -2.54 -9.32 7.15
CA ALA A 6 -1.25 -8.81 6.67
C ALA A 6 -1.40 -7.35 6.25
N ILE A 7 -0.48 -6.53 6.70
CA ILE A 7 -0.38 -5.10 6.36
C ILE A 7 0.95 -4.87 5.67
N VAL A 8 0.93 -4.33 4.47
CA VAL A 8 2.14 -3.82 3.81
C VAL A 8 2.35 -2.39 4.26
N HIS A 9 3.41 -2.16 5.01
CA HIS A 9 3.74 -0.87 5.58
C HIS A 9 4.83 -0.14 4.78
N PHE A 10 4.64 1.17 4.59
CA PHE A 10 5.65 2.05 4.01
C PHE A 10 5.55 3.46 4.59
N ASN A 11 6.46 3.82 5.50
CA ASN A 11 6.65 5.18 6.05
C ASN A 11 5.44 5.84 6.76
N THR A 12 4.45 5.09 7.19
CA THR A 12 3.22 5.61 7.80
C THR A 12 2.89 4.93 9.13
N PRO A 13 3.81 4.94 10.14
CA PRO A 13 3.64 4.14 11.34
C PRO A 13 2.39 4.48 12.16
N GLU A 14 1.99 5.75 12.22
CA GLU A 14 0.78 6.16 12.96
C GLU A 14 -0.50 5.64 12.31
N LEU A 15 -0.58 5.65 10.96
CA LEU A 15 -1.71 5.08 10.24
C LEU A 15 -1.76 3.57 10.44
N THR A 16 -0.62 2.88 10.31
CA THR A 16 -0.53 1.44 10.54
C THR A 16 -0.95 1.06 11.96
N GLU A 17 -0.51 1.80 12.96
CA GLU A 17 -0.92 1.59 14.34
C GLU A 17 -2.44 1.77 14.51
N ALA A 18 -3.00 2.84 14.00
CA ALA A 18 -4.42 3.11 14.06
C ALA A 18 -5.24 2.04 13.31
N ALA A 19 -4.75 1.56 12.15
CA ALA A 19 -5.36 0.46 11.41
C ALA A 19 -5.43 -0.82 12.27
N ILE A 20 -4.32 -1.20 12.94
CA ILE A 20 -4.28 -2.35 13.86
C ILE A 20 -5.24 -2.16 15.04
N LEU A 21 -5.27 -0.97 15.62
CA LEU A 21 -6.17 -0.66 16.74
C LEU A 21 -7.63 -0.73 16.33
N SER A 22 -7.98 -0.23 15.13
CA SER A 22 -9.34 -0.33 14.59
C SER A 22 -9.76 -1.78 14.36
N LEU A 23 -8.85 -2.62 13.86
CA LEU A 23 -9.07 -4.06 13.71
C LEU A 23 -9.38 -4.71 15.07
N ARG A 24 -8.64 -4.36 16.12
CA ARG A 24 -8.88 -4.90 17.47
C ARG A 24 -10.17 -4.40 18.08
N LYS A 25 -10.52 -3.15 17.83
CA LYS A 25 -11.75 -2.55 18.34
C LYS A 25 -12.99 -3.21 17.77
N HIS A 26 -12.98 -3.53 16.48
CA HIS A 26 -14.14 -4.10 15.78
C HIS A 26 -14.11 -5.62 15.69
N GLY A 27 -12.93 -6.23 15.57
CA GLY A 27 -12.78 -7.69 15.44
C GLY A 27 -12.36 -8.42 16.71
N GLY A 28 -12.00 -7.69 17.77
CA GLY A 28 -11.46 -8.30 19.01
C GLY A 28 -9.98 -8.68 18.91
N LYS A 29 -9.52 -9.57 19.83
CA LYS A 29 -8.09 -9.90 19.98
C LYS A 29 -7.64 -11.13 19.18
N ASP A 30 -8.54 -11.79 18.46
CA ASP A 30 -8.27 -13.10 17.86
C ASP A 30 -7.48 -13.05 16.54
N TYR A 31 -7.08 -11.85 16.11
CA TYR A 31 -6.30 -11.67 14.90
C TYR A 31 -4.81 -11.70 15.19
N GLN A 32 -4.09 -12.49 14.39
CA GLN A 32 -2.65 -12.36 14.26
C GLN A 32 -2.34 -11.36 13.15
N VAL A 33 -1.68 -10.28 13.49
CA VAL A 33 -1.31 -9.24 12.53
C VAL A 33 0.15 -9.42 12.14
N VAL A 34 0.41 -9.41 10.84
CA VAL A 34 1.75 -9.39 10.27
C VAL A 34 1.93 -8.06 9.53
N VAL A 35 2.86 -7.24 10.00
CA VAL A 35 3.27 -6.01 9.32
C VAL A 35 4.51 -6.31 8.51
N PHE A 36 4.42 -6.22 7.19
CA PHE A 36 5.59 -6.32 6.31
C PHE A 36 6.10 -4.91 6.03
N ASP A 37 7.23 -4.57 6.64
CA ASP A 37 7.75 -3.21 6.66
C ASP A 37 8.79 -2.98 5.56
N ASN A 38 8.41 -2.25 4.53
CA ASN A 38 9.25 -1.83 3.40
C ASN A 38 9.76 -0.38 3.53
N SER A 39 9.68 0.22 4.70
CA SER A 39 10.03 1.63 4.91
C SER A 39 11.49 1.91 4.61
N ASP A 40 11.75 3.08 4.05
CA ASP A 40 13.08 3.64 3.85
C ASP A 40 13.42 4.76 4.85
N ALA A 41 12.39 5.38 5.46
CA ALA A 41 12.56 6.54 6.35
C ALA A 41 11.86 6.38 7.71
N ARG A 42 10.66 5.80 7.75
CA ARG A 42 9.83 5.74 8.96
C ARG A 42 9.30 4.33 9.21
N PRO A 43 10.15 3.43 9.74
CA PRO A 43 9.77 2.04 10.00
C PRO A 43 8.70 1.93 11.09
N PHE A 44 7.99 0.82 11.08
CA PHE A 44 7.04 0.48 12.13
C PHE A 44 7.77 -0.21 13.29
N THR A 45 8.11 0.55 14.32
CA THR A 45 8.90 0.07 15.48
C THR A 45 8.05 -0.26 16.69
N LYS A 46 6.77 0.16 16.71
CA LYS A 46 5.90 -0.03 17.86
C LYS A 46 5.63 -1.49 18.15
N LYS A 47 5.93 -1.90 19.37
CA LYS A 47 5.60 -3.24 19.86
C LYS A 47 4.12 -3.30 20.27
N MET A 48 3.39 -4.24 19.70
CA MET A 48 1.98 -4.46 20.00
C MET A 48 1.71 -5.97 20.14
N ASP A 49 0.89 -6.35 21.11
CA ASP A 49 0.56 -7.76 21.34
C ASP A 49 -0.07 -8.41 20.09
N GLY A 50 0.34 -9.63 19.75
CA GLY A 50 -0.19 -10.35 18.58
C GLY A 50 0.16 -9.71 17.23
N VAL A 51 1.12 -8.78 17.20
CA VAL A 51 1.69 -8.18 15.98
C VAL A 51 3.11 -8.71 15.77
N THR A 52 3.35 -9.24 14.60
CA THR A 52 4.68 -9.63 14.13
C THR A 52 5.12 -8.66 13.05
N VAL A 53 6.28 -8.04 13.22
CA VAL A 53 6.87 -7.17 12.19
C VAL A 53 7.91 -7.94 11.43
N ILE A 54 7.75 -8.01 10.12
CA ILE A 54 8.75 -8.53 9.18
C ILE A 54 9.50 -7.32 8.64
N ASN A 55 10.70 -7.14 9.12
CA ASN A 55 11.56 -6.02 8.71
C ASN A 55 12.16 -6.28 7.33
N ASN A 56 11.80 -5.47 6.36
CA ASN A 56 12.35 -5.46 5.01
C ASN A 56 12.90 -4.07 4.61
N THR A 57 13.19 -3.22 5.58
CA THR A 57 13.61 -1.82 5.36
C THR A 57 14.91 -1.68 4.56
N GLN A 58 15.71 -2.73 4.49
CA GLN A 58 16.95 -2.82 3.71
C GLN A 58 16.94 -3.99 2.71
N GLY A 59 15.76 -4.48 2.35
CA GLY A 59 15.64 -5.61 1.42
C GLY A 59 16.05 -6.97 1.99
N GLN A 60 16.06 -7.16 3.33
CA GLN A 60 16.56 -8.39 3.97
C GLN A 60 15.71 -9.63 3.64
N VAL A 61 14.43 -9.44 3.37
CA VAL A 61 13.50 -10.54 3.04
C VAL A 61 13.30 -10.65 1.54
N ILE A 62 13.19 -9.51 0.86
CA ILE A 62 13.11 -9.38 -0.58
C ILE A 62 13.67 -8.02 -1.00
N ASP A 63 14.69 -8.01 -1.83
CA ASP A 63 15.19 -6.78 -2.46
C ASP A 63 14.25 -6.39 -3.60
N LEU A 64 13.28 -5.54 -3.27
CA LEU A 64 12.25 -5.10 -4.21
C LEU A 64 12.82 -4.29 -5.38
N ASP A 65 13.94 -3.59 -5.18
CA ASP A 65 14.60 -2.83 -6.23
C ASP A 65 15.33 -3.76 -7.19
N GLU A 66 15.99 -4.80 -6.67
CA GLU A 66 16.59 -5.84 -7.49
C GLU A 66 15.52 -6.63 -8.26
N GLU A 67 14.45 -7.03 -7.61
CA GLU A 67 13.36 -7.77 -8.25
C GLU A 67 12.75 -6.98 -9.43
N VAL A 68 12.53 -5.68 -9.27
CA VAL A 68 12.04 -4.84 -10.39
C VAL A 68 13.04 -4.76 -11.53
N ARG A 69 14.36 -4.71 -11.24
CA ARG A 69 15.42 -4.66 -12.27
C ARG A 69 15.53 -5.94 -13.11
N LYS A 70 14.97 -7.07 -12.63
CA LYS A 70 14.91 -8.32 -13.42
C LYS A 70 13.99 -8.21 -14.66
N PHE A 71 13.21 -7.13 -14.75
CA PHE A 71 12.31 -6.86 -15.85
C PHE A 71 12.73 -5.61 -16.65
N PRO A 72 13.89 -5.64 -17.33
CA PRO A 72 14.45 -4.46 -18.01
C PRO A 72 13.57 -3.93 -19.13
N ASP A 73 12.82 -4.81 -19.80
CA ASP A 73 11.86 -4.41 -20.85
C ASP A 73 10.65 -3.63 -20.30
N ARG A 74 10.58 -3.52 -18.98
CA ARG A 74 9.59 -2.75 -18.23
C ARG A 74 10.20 -1.44 -17.70
N SER A 75 11.12 -0.88 -18.44
CA SER A 75 11.81 0.38 -18.11
C SER A 75 10.87 1.53 -17.79
N TYR A 76 9.63 1.47 -18.27
CA TYR A 76 8.57 2.39 -17.89
C TYR A 76 8.37 2.44 -16.37
N TYR A 77 8.42 1.30 -15.67
CA TYR A 77 8.32 1.25 -14.21
C TYR A 77 9.55 1.85 -13.52
N LEU A 78 10.71 1.60 -14.11
CA LEU A 78 11.99 2.06 -13.57
C LEU A 78 12.24 3.53 -13.88
N GLY A 79 11.75 3.98 -15.06
CA GLY A 79 11.94 5.35 -15.54
C GLY A 79 10.76 6.27 -15.29
N CYS A 80 9.65 5.76 -14.73
CA CYS A 80 8.49 6.60 -14.48
C CYS A 80 8.75 7.50 -13.26
N PRO A 81 8.98 8.81 -13.46
CA PRO A 81 9.23 9.75 -12.36
C PRO A 81 8.02 9.87 -11.43
N GLN A 82 6.89 9.34 -11.84
CA GLN A 82 5.62 9.41 -11.12
C GLN A 82 5.52 8.40 -9.98
N GLY A 83 6.48 7.50 -9.81
CA GLY A 83 6.60 6.60 -8.66
C GLY A 83 5.45 5.62 -8.42
N ASN A 84 4.29 5.88 -8.99
CA ASN A 84 3.04 5.19 -8.73
C ASN A 84 3.09 3.72 -9.12
N VAL A 85 3.61 3.50 -10.29
CA VAL A 85 3.72 2.17 -10.89
C VAL A 85 4.73 1.34 -10.13
N PHE A 86 5.83 1.96 -9.75
CA PHE A 86 6.87 1.34 -8.95
C PHE A 86 6.34 0.92 -7.57
N GLY A 87 5.54 1.78 -6.94
CA GLY A 87 4.87 1.46 -5.68
C GLY A 87 3.91 0.27 -5.82
N SER A 88 3.12 0.22 -6.89
CA SER A 88 2.22 -0.91 -7.17
C SER A 88 2.99 -2.21 -7.41
N ALA A 89 4.08 -2.18 -8.18
CA ALA A 89 4.91 -3.36 -8.42
C ALA A 89 5.53 -3.89 -7.11
N LYS A 90 6.14 -3.02 -6.33
CA LYS A 90 6.71 -3.39 -5.01
C LYS A 90 5.64 -3.95 -4.07
N HIS A 91 4.45 -3.35 -4.06
CA HIS A 91 3.33 -3.85 -3.27
C HIS A 91 2.91 -5.25 -3.72
N MET A 92 2.73 -5.48 -5.03
CA MET A 92 2.37 -6.79 -5.57
C MET A 92 3.42 -7.87 -5.25
N MET A 93 4.70 -7.54 -5.39
CA MET A 93 5.81 -8.45 -5.06
C MET A 93 5.81 -8.79 -3.56
N THR A 94 5.57 -7.80 -2.71
CA THR A 94 5.45 -8.01 -1.26
C THR A 94 4.29 -8.93 -0.92
N VAL A 95 3.11 -8.71 -1.52
CA VAL A 95 1.94 -9.56 -1.29
C VAL A 95 2.20 -10.98 -1.81
N GLN A 96 2.87 -11.14 -2.95
CA GLN A 96 3.29 -12.47 -3.44
C GLN A 96 4.25 -13.15 -2.46
N LYS A 97 5.18 -12.40 -1.85
CA LYS A 97 6.08 -12.95 -0.81
C LYS A 97 5.32 -13.36 0.44
N LEU A 98 4.28 -12.62 0.81
CA LEU A 98 3.39 -12.99 1.93
C LEU A 98 2.68 -14.33 1.70
N TRP A 99 2.44 -14.77 0.46
CA TRP A 99 1.89 -16.10 0.18
C TRP A 99 2.79 -17.25 0.63
N ASP A 100 4.10 -17.03 0.71
CA ASP A 100 5.05 -18.02 1.21
C ASP A 100 5.16 -17.96 2.73
N ILE A 101 4.99 -16.80 3.32
CA ILE A 101 5.08 -16.55 4.76
C ILE A 101 3.79 -16.95 5.48
N LEU A 102 2.64 -16.75 4.84
CA LEU A 102 1.30 -16.99 5.35
C LEU A 102 0.55 -18.02 4.47
N PRO A 103 1.01 -19.27 4.45
CA PRO A 103 0.57 -20.27 3.46
C PRO A 103 -0.90 -20.68 3.61
N ASP A 104 -1.52 -20.47 4.76
CA ASP A 104 -2.94 -20.80 5.00
C ASP A 104 -3.91 -19.74 4.47
N GLY A 105 -3.38 -18.57 4.08
CA GLY A 105 -4.15 -17.40 3.64
C GLY A 105 -4.29 -16.33 4.72
N PHE A 106 -4.66 -15.12 4.28
CA PHE A 106 -4.73 -13.94 5.12
C PHE A 106 -5.68 -12.88 4.53
N VAL A 107 -6.16 -11.98 5.37
CA VAL A 107 -6.75 -10.73 4.90
C VAL A 107 -5.62 -9.73 4.69
N LEU A 108 -5.43 -9.29 3.44
CA LEU A 108 -4.62 -8.12 3.14
C LEU A 108 -5.40 -6.88 3.58
N MET A 109 -4.75 -6.00 4.32
CA MET A 109 -5.32 -4.76 4.83
C MET A 109 -4.32 -3.62 4.58
N ASP A 110 -4.74 -2.56 3.90
CA ASP A 110 -3.87 -1.40 3.71
C ASP A 110 -3.59 -0.69 5.04
N SER A 111 -2.44 -0.07 5.14
CA SER A 111 -1.97 0.62 6.36
C SER A 111 -2.75 1.92 6.65
N ASP A 112 -3.52 2.42 5.70
CA ASP A 112 -4.24 3.70 5.77
C ASP A 112 -5.77 3.54 5.74
N ILE A 113 -6.27 2.42 6.25
CA ILE A 113 -7.70 2.19 6.47
C ILE A 113 -8.04 2.10 7.96
N LEU A 114 -9.25 2.49 8.31
CA LEU A 114 -9.83 2.23 9.64
C LEU A 114 -11.10 1.40 9.47
N LEU A 115 -11.18 0.28 10.18
CA LEU A 115 -12.38 -0.56 10.16
C LEU A 115 -13.51 0.10 10.95
N LYS A 116 -14.74 -0.16 10.50
CA LYS A 116 -16.00 0.23 11.15
C LYS A 116 -16.78 -0.97 11.67
N ASP A 117 -16.43 -2.16 11.20
CA ASP A 117 -17.17 -3.38 11.49
C ASP A 117 -16.25 -4.60 11.45
N ASN A 118 -16.78 -5.73 11.93
CA ASN A 118 -16.10 -7.01 11.98
C ASN A 118 -15.89 -7.60 10.57
N ILE A 119 -14.72 -8.17 10.36
CA ILE A 119 -14.33 -8.78 9.08
C ILE A 119 -14.23 -10.30 9.13
N ASP A 120 -14.70 -10.95 10.19
CA ASP A 120 -14.60 -12.41 10.39
C ASP A 120 -15.22 -13.23 9.25
N PHE A 121 -16.30 -12.71 8.67
CA PHE A 121 -16.98 -13.35 7.56
C PHE A 121 -16.15 -13.39 6.26
N MET A 122 -15.04 -12.64 6.19
CA MET A 122 -14.16 -12.65 5.03
C MET A 122 -13.28 -13.91 4.97
N PHE A 123 -13.01 -14.58 6.11
CA PHE A 123 -12.15 -15.75 6.17
C PHE A 123 -12.85 -17.01 5.62
N MET A 124 -13.03 -17.05 4.30
CA MET A 124 -13.78 -18.08 3.59
C MET A 124 -12.86 -19.18 3.06
N ARG A 125 -13.12 -20.43 3.45
CA ARG A 125 -12.30 -21.56 2.98
C ARG A 125 -12.69 -22.07 1.59
N ASP A 126 -13.92 -21.85 1.21
CA ASP A 126 -14.51 -22.27 -0.06
C ASP A 126 -14.32 -21.29 -1.21
N GLN A 127 -13.75 -20.11 -0.91
CA GLN A 127 -13.49 -19.07 -1.88
C GLN A 127 -11.99 -18.78 -1.99
N CYS A 128 -11.51 -18.53 -3.20
CA CYS A 128 -10.11 -18.10 -3.41
C CYS A 128 -9.88 -16.71 -2.86
N VAL A 129 -10.87 -15.83 -3.00
CA VAL A 129 -10.81 -14.44 -2.50
C VAL A 129 -12.18 -13.98 -1.98
N CYS A 130 -12.15 -13.00 -1.07
CA CYS A 130 -13.33 -12.22 -0.69
C CYS A 130 -12.91 -10.75 -0.59
N GLY A 131 -13.50 -9.89 -1.42
CA GLY A 131 -13.12 -8.48 -1.49
C GLY A 131 -13.97 -7.64 -2.43
N HIS A 132 -13.56 -6.39 -2.58
CA HIS A 132 -14.19 -5.46 -3.50
C HIS A 132 -13.61 -5.59 -4.91
N ILE A 133 -14.50 -5.62 -5.90
CA ILE A 133 -14.10 -5.61 -7.31
C ILE A 133 -14.34 -4.19 -7.84
N GLN A 134 -13.27 -3.56 -8.27
CA GLN A 134 -13.34 -2.37 -9.11
C GLN A 134 -13.55 -2.83 -10.54
N GLU A 135 -14.69 -2.47 -11.12
CA GLU A 135 -15.03 -2.85 -12.49
C GLU A 135 -14.15 -2.12 -13.50
N PRO A 136 -13.98 -2.71 -14.70
CA PRO A 136 -13.30 -2.05 -15.80
C PRO A 136 -13.89 -0.67 -16.08
N GLN A 137 -13.02 0.31 -16.28
CA GLN A 137 -13.41 1.67 -16.64
C GLN A 137 -12.73 2.04 -17.97
N PRO A 138 -13.44 1.92 -19.11
CA PRO A 138 -12.88 2.27 -20.40
C PRO A 138 -12.32 3.69 -20.42
N GLY A 139 -11.11 3.86 -20.96
CA GLY A 139 -10.41 5.14 -21.00
C GLY A 139 -9.71 5.53 -19.67
N ASN A 140 -9.78 4.70 -18.66
CA ASN A 140 -9.07 4.87 -17.39
C ASN A 140 -7.91 3.87 -17.30
N ARG A 141 -6.88 4.20 -16.49
CA ARG A 141 -5.77 3.29 -16.17
C ARG A 141 -6.21 1.95 -15.52
N PHE A 142 -7.43 1.87 -15.03
CA PHE A 142 -8.05 0.66 -14.49
C PHE A 142 -9.01 0.00 -15.49
N GLY A 143 -8.73 0.12 -16.78
CA GLY A 143 -9.59 -0.42 -17.85
C GLY A 143 -9.88 -1.91 -17.75
N ILE A 144 -8.98 -2.70 -17.14
CA ILE A 144 -9.14 -4.14 -16.97
C ILE A 144 -9.99 -4.47 -15.71
N GLY A 145 -10.06 -3.56 -14.77
CA GLY A 145 -10.62 -3.81 -13.43
C GLY A 145 -9.63 -4.54 -12.53
N ARG A 146 -9.96 -4.62 -11.23
CA ARG A 146 -9.07 -5.25 -10.24
C ARG A 146 -9.81 -5.67 -8.97
N LEU A 147 -9.23 -6.61 -8.24
CA LEU A 147 -9.49 -6.77 -6.83
C LEU A 147 -8.82 -5.64 -6.08
N VAL A 148 -9.60 -4.87 -5.32
CA VAL A 148 -9.07 -3.75 -4.56
C VAL A 148 -8.29 -4.27 -3.36
N PRO A 149 -7.00 -3.95 -3.23
CA PRO A 149 -6.13 -4.54 -2.20
C PRO A 149 -6.38 -4.00 -0.79
N MET A 150 -7.13 -2.89 -0.65
CA MET A 150 -7.33 -2.20 0.62
C MET A 150 -7.85 -3.12 1.73
N LEU A 151 -8.78 -4.03 1.40
CA LEU A 151 -9.30 -5.05 2.30
C LEU A 151 -9.71 -6.27 1.47
N LEU A 152 -8.85 -7.32 1.48
CA LEU A 152 -8.98 -8.46 0.58
C LEU A 152 -8.56 -9.75 1.30
N TRP A 153 -9.49 -10.70 1.46
CA TRP A 153 -9.15 -12.06 1.84
C TRP A 153 -8.53 -12.81 0.67
N ILE A 154 -7.43 -13.49 0.92
CA ILE A 154 -6.71 -14.34 -0.03
C ILE A 154 -6.54 -15.72 0.59
N ASN A 155 -7.19 -16.72 0.01
CA ASN A 155 -7.01 -18.12 0.32
C ASN A 155 -5.82 -18.65 -0.48
N VAL A 156 -4.63 -18.59 0.11
CA VAL A 156 -3.39 -18.95 -0.60
C VAL A 156 -3.41 -20.38 -1.14
N PRO A 157 -3.83 -21.42 -0.38
CA PRO A 157 -3.94 -22.77 -0.93
C PRO A 157 -4.84 -22.88 -2.15
N ALA A 158 -6.02 -22.26 -2.11
CA ALA A 158 -6.95 -22.30 -3.23
C ALA A 158 -6.42 -21.54 -4.45
N CYS A 159 -5.80 -20.39 -4.26
CA CYS A 159 -5.16 -19.62 -5.33
C CYS A 159 -3.99 -20.41 -5.96
N LYS A 160 -3.12 -21.01 -5.14
CA LYS A 160 -2.01 -21.85 -5.63
C LYS A 160 -2.52 -23.08 -6.40
N ALA A 161 -3.55 -23.75 -5.91
CA ALA A 161 -4.18 -24.88 -6.60
C ALA A 161 -4.77 -24.46 -7.96
N GLY A 162 -5.33 -23.25 -8.05
CA GLY A 162 -5.78 -22.64 -9.30
C GLY A 162 -4.66 -22.22 -10.25
N GLY A 163 -3.40 -22.24 -9.79
CA GLY A 163 -2.25 -21.76 -10.57
C GLY A 163 -2.17 -20.25 -10.68
N ALA A 164 -2.87 -19.52 -9.81
CA ALA A 164 -2.83 -18.07 -9.77
C ALA A 164 -1.60 -17.54 -9.04
N LYS A 165 -1.26 -16.30 -9.37
CA LYS A 165 -0.23 -15.51 -8.70
C LYS A 165 -0.79 -14.14 -8.39
N PHE A 166 -0.40 -13.56 -7.27
CA PHE A 166 -0.75 -12.15 -6.98
C PHE A 166 0.09 -11.19 -7.82
N PHE A 167 1.38 -11.49 -7.94
CA PHE A 167 2.30 -10.84 -8.85
C PHE A 167 2.61 -11.78 -10.01
N ASP A 168 2.13 -11.43 -11.19
CA ASP A 168 2.47 -12.10 -12.43
C ASP A 168 3.23 -11.10 -13.31
N PRO A 169 4.55 -11.26 -13.47
CA PRO A 169 5.36 -10.28 -14.19
C PRO A 169 4.96 -10.14 -15.67
N GLU A 170 4.49 -11.20 -16.29
CA GLU A 170 4.08 -11.17 -17.71
C GLU A 170 2.82 -10.33 -17.91
N ARG A 171 1.88 -10.41 -16.97
CA ARG A 171 0.64 -9.60 -17.00
C ARG A 171 0.80 -8.30 -16.25
N SER A 172 1.21 -8.35 -14.98
CA SER A 172 1.22 -7.18 -14.10
C SER A 172 2.19 -6.08 -14.52
N MET A 173 3.22 -6.42 -15.30
CA MET A 173 4.19 -5.47 -15.83
C MET A 173 4.16 -5.40 -17.37
N GLY A 174 3.54 -6.38 -18.02
CA GLY A 174 3.60 -6.57 -19.48
C GLY A 174 2.91 -5.51 -20.28
N LEU A 175 1.71 -5.19 -19.92
CA LEU A 175 0.88 -4.24 -20.65
C LEU A 175 1.21 -2.78 -20.38
N MET A 176 2.25 -2.51 -19.61
CA MET A 176 2.63 -1.16 -19.26
C MET A 176 3.78 -0.64 -20.13
N ALA A 177 4.31 -1.46 -21.00
CA ALA A 177 5.26 -1.05 -22.01
C ALA A 177 4.50 -0.53 -23.23
N GLY A 178 4.81 0.69 -23.66
CA GLY A 178 4.30 1.26 -24.89
C GLY A 178 2.95 2.00 -24.78
N GLU A 179 2.30 2.16 -25.92
CA GLU A 179 1.08 2.97 -26.06
C GLU A 179 -0.16 2.40 -25.36
N GLU A 180 -0.15 1.13 -25.03
CA GLU A 180 -1.33 0.46 -24.48
C GLU A 180 -1.69 0.92 -23.06
N HIS A 181 -0.73 1.35 -22.27
CA HIS A 181 -0.98 1.86 -20.93
C HIS A 181 -1.82 3.15 -20.94
N THR A 182 -1.72 3.94 -22.00
CA THR A 182 -2.51 5.17 -22.19
C THR A 182 -3.96 4.87 -22.54
N ARG A 183 -4.26 3.62 -22.92
CA ARG A 183 -5.59 3.16 -23.34
C ARG A 183 -6.36 2.41 -22.25
N GLY A 184 -5.87 2.40 -21.03
CA GLY A 184 -6.57 1.76 -19.92
C GLY A 184 -6.39 0.25 -19.80
N ASN A 185 -5.37 -0.31 -20.42
CA ASN A 185 -5.04 -1.75 -20.35
C ASN A 185 -4.00 -2.04 -19.27
N TRP A 186 -4.08 -1.35 -18.16
CA TRP A 186 -3.12 -1.50 -17.09
C TRP A 186 -3.54 -2.55 -16.06
N TYR A 187 -2.68 -3.53 -15.83
CA TYR A 187 -2.77 -4.47 -14.71
C TYR A 187 -2.18 -3.85 -13.44
N ASP A 188 -3.02 -3.22 -12.64
CA ASP A 188 -2.66 -2.74 -11.29
C ASP A 188 -2.80 -3.88 -10.26
N THR A 189 -2.46 -3.60 -9.03
CA THR A 189 -2.54 -4.52 -7.89
C THR A 189 -3.88 -5.26 -7.86
N GLY A 190 -3.82 -6.60 -7.90
CA GLY A 190 -4.99 -7.48 -7.86
C GLY A 190 -5.70 -7.71 -9.20
N ALA A 191 -5.26 -7.07 -10.30
CA ALA A 191 -5.91 -7.24 -11.61
C ALA A 191 -5.68 -8.64 -12.21
N ALA A 192 -4.45 -9.15 -12.16
CA ALA A 192 -4.14 -10.49 -12.67
C ALA A 192 -4.92 -11.58 -11.93
N LEU A 193 -5.02 -11.46 -10.60
CA LEU A 193 -5.80 -12.40 -9.80
C LEU A 193 -7.31 -12.31 -10.11
N LEU A 194 -7.85 -11.09 -10.35
CA LEU A 194 -9.24 -10.93 -10.77
C LEU A 194 -9.50 -11.61 -12.10
N GLU A 195 -8.59 -11.50 -13.07
CA GLU A 195 -8.73 -12.14 -14.37
C GLU A 195 -8.75 -13.66 -14.23
N ASP A 196 -7.85 -14.26 -13.43
CA ASP A 196 -7.84 -15.70 -13.16
C ASP A 196 -9.16 -16.18 -12.55
N ILE A 197 -9.76 -15.39 -11.64
CA ILE A 197 -11.06 -15.70 -11.03
C ILE A 197 -12.19 -15.58 -12.05
N ARG A 198 -12.21 -14.51 -12.85
CA ARG A 198 -13.27 -14.30 -13.86
C ARG A 198 -13.26 -15.34 -14.96
N SER A 199 -12.09 -15.83 -15.34
CA SER A 199 -11.94 -16.93 -16.29
C SER A 199 -12.24 -18.30 -15.68
N HIS A 200 -12.58 -18.35 -14.39
CA HIS A 200 -12.75 -19.60 -13.63
C HIS A 200 -11.58 -20.56 -13.78
N ARG A 201 -10.37 -20.01 -13.85
CA ARG A 201 -9.15 -20.80 -14.04
C ARG A 201 -9.07 -21.90 -13.01
N ASN A 202 -9.04 -23.16 -13.47
CA ASN A 202 -9.00 -24.34 -12.61
C ASN A 202 -10.05 -24.33 -11.47
N GLY A 203 -11.26 -23.84 -11.73
CA GLY A 203 -12.35 -23.82 -10.77
C GLY A 203 -12.26 -22.71 -9.71
N MET A 204 -11.44 -21.71 -9.94
CA MET A 204 -11.34 -20.57 -9.02
C MET A 204 -12.63 -19.77 -8.91
N HIS A 205 -12.99 -19.43 -7.69
CA HIS A 205 -14.15 -18.60 -7.38
C HIS A 205 -13.81 -17.54 -6.34
N GLY A 206 -14.49 -16.39 -6.41
CA GLY A 206 -14.32 -15.29 -5.47
C GLY A 206 -15.65 -14.70 -5.04
N ARG A 207 -15.70 -14.20 -3.81
CA ARG A 207 -16.86 -13.48 -3.26
C ARG A 207 -16.65 -11.98 -3.34
N ARG A 208 -17.57 -11.30 -4.02
CA ARG A 208 -17.62 -9.83 -4.04
C ARG A 208 -18.31 -9.30 -2.79
N ILE A 209 -17.71 -8.28 -2.19
CA ILE A 209 -18.29 -7.52 -1.07
C ILE A 209 -18.11 -6.01 -1.31
N ASP A 210 -18.91 -5.20 -0.65
CA ASP A 210 -18.73 -3.75 -0.62
C ASP A 210 -17.94 -3.34 0.63
N ILE A 211 -16.63 -3.23 0.48
CA ILE A 211 -15.71 -2.89 1.58
C ILE A 211 -15.95 -1.48 2.16
N ARG A 212 -16.59 -0.56 1.41
CA ARG A 212 -16.87 0.81 1.88
C ARG A 212 -17.80 0.83 3.09
N LYS A 213 -18.60 -0.23 3.28
CA LYS A 213 -19.42 -0.41 4.47
C LYS A 213 -18.61 -0.81 5.69
N LEU A 214 -17.47 -1.46 5.48
CA LEU A 214 -16.63 -2.05 6.52
C LEU A 214 -15.51 -1.14 6.99
N MET A 215 -15.14 -0.14 6.20
CA MET A 215 -13.97 0.68 6.48
C MET A 215 -14.11 2.09 5.91
N ILE A 216 -13.22 2.97 6.38
CA ILE A 216 -12.87 4.24 5.73
C ILE A 216 -11.42 4.20 5.31
N HIS A 217 -11.07 4.97 4.30
CA HIS A 217 -9.74 4.97 3.70
C HIS A 217 -9.20 6.40 3.61
N TYR A 218 -7.99 6.62 4.07
CA TYR A 218 -7.32 7.93 4.02
C TYR A 218 -6.98 8.36 2.59
N GLN A 219 -6.88 7.41 1.67
CA GLN A 219 -6.53 7.58 0.26
C GLN A 219 -5.08 8.04 0.00
N ALA A 220 -4.30 7.11 -0.51
CA ALA A 220 -2.96 7.37 -1.00
C ALA A 220 -1.98 7.96 0.03
N ALA A 221 -2.03 7.48 1.29
CA ALA A 221 -1.10 7.90 2.35
C ALA A 221 0.37 7.70 1.95
N SER A 222 0.67 6.56 1.35
CA SER A 222 2.00 6.25 0.81
C SER A 222 2.39 7.13 -0.40
N TRP A 223 1.43 7.83 -0.99
CA TRP A 223 1.60 8.68 -2.17
C TRP A 223 1.71 10.17 -1.85
N ARG A 224 1.76 10.56 -0.57
CA ARG A 224 2.22 11.88 -0.09
C ARG A 224 1.32 13.06 -0.27
N ARG A 225 0.05 12.89 -0.49
CA ARG A 225 -0.83 14.07 -0.70
C ARG A 225 -1.10 14.85 0.58
N ALA A 226 -0.91 14.24 1.73
CA ALA A 226 -0.91 14.97 2.99
C ALA A 226 0.28 14.51 3.84
N GLY A 227 1.11 15.44 4.27
CA GLY A 227 2.20 15.16 5.19
C GLY A 227 1.68 14.60 6.54
N LEU A 228 2.59 14.33 7.46
CA LEU A 228 2.25 13.78 8.78
C LEU A 228 1.12 14.56 9.48
N ALA A 229 1.13 15.88 9.40
CA ALA A 229 0.08 16.71 10.00
C ALA A 229 -1.33 16.38 9.46
N GLY A 230 -1.45 16.17 8.14
CA GLY A 230 -2.72 15.77 7.53
C GLY A 230 -3.15 14.36 7.93
N GLN A 231 -2.22 13.41 8.05
CA GLN A 231 -2.50 12.07 8.56
C GLN A 231 -3.01 12.11 9.99
N LEU A 232 -2.33 12.85 10.86
CA LEU A 232 -2.74 13.01 12.26
C LEU A 232 -4.09 13.72 12.40
N ALA A 233 -4.35 14.75 11.58
CA ALA A 233 -5.65 15.43 11.58
C ALA A 233 -6.78 14.47 11.19
N TRP A 234 -6.59 13.64 10.16
CA TRP A 234 -7.57 12.65 9.74
C TRP A 234 -7.79 11.58 10.81
N LEU A 235 -6.71 11.09 11.42
CA LEU A 235 -6.78 10.13 12.53
C LEU A 235 -7.54 10.71 13.73
N ASN A 236 -7.28 11.95 14.08
CA ASN A 236 -7.99 12.63 15.18
C ASN A 236 -9.48 12.83 14.86
N ALA A 237 -9.82 13.16 13.60
CA ALA A 237 -11.21 13.29 13.18
C ALA A 237 -11.99 11.96 13.20
N ASN A 238 -11.29 10.83 13.16
CA ASN A 238 -11.88 9.49 13.17
C ASN A 238 -11.44 8.67 14.41
N ARG A 239 -11.15 9.35 15.51
CA ARG A 239 -10.57 8.75 16.71
C ARG A 239 -11.46 7.67 17.31
N ASP A 240 -12.76 7.81 17.20
CA ASP A 240 -13.77 6.86 17.64
C ASP A 240 -13.64 5.48 16.99
N LEU A 241 -13.07 5.40 15.80
CA LEU A 241 -12.90 4.12 15.10
C LEU A 241 -11.69 3.30 15.57
N TRP A 242 -10.67 3.94 16.14
CA TRP A 242 -9.41 3.24 16.44
C TRP A 242 -8.92 3.39 17.87
N ALA A 243 -9.09 4.55 18.51
CA ALA A 243 -8.48 4.79 19.81
C ALA A 243 -9.08 3.89 20.90
N PRO A 244 -8.25 3.24 21.72
CA PRO A 244 -8.72 2.46 22.88
C PRO A 244 -9.20 3.33 24.04
N SER A 245 -8.69 4.57 24.12
CA SER A 245 -9.08 5.58 25.13
C SER A 245 -8.96 6.99 24.56
N THR A 246 -9.52 7.96 25.24
CA THR A 246 -9.52 9.37 24.80
C THR A 246 -8.15 10.03 24.85
N ASP A 247 -7.28 9.54 25.70
CA ASP A 247 -5.92 10.03 25.96
C ASP A 247 -4.82 9.21 25.26
N TYR A 248 -5.22 8.21 24.44
CA TYR A 248 -4.25 7.39 23.72
C TYR A 248 -3.49 8.21 22.67
N GLU A 249 -2.16 8.11 22.69
CA GLU A 249 -1.28 8.75 21.70
C GLU A 249 -0.71 7.72 20.74
N LEU A 250 -0.70 8.08 19.45
CA LEU A 250 -0.10 7.29 18.39
C LEU A 250 1.41 7.53 18.32
N GLY A 251 2.10 6.55 17.78
CA GLY A 251 3.53 6.60 17.53
C GLY A 251 4.34 5.83 18.55
N ASP A 252 5.63 5.77 18.29
CA ASP A 252 6.61 5.18 19.19
C ASP A 252 7.30 6.32 19.95
N PRO A 253 7.12 6.45 21.27
CA PRO A 253 7.74 7.51 22.04
C PRO A 253 9.28 7.44 22.03
N ASP A 254 9.82 6.27 21.73
CA ASP A 254 11.27 6.05 21.64
C ASP A 254 11.83 6.33 20.25
N TRP A 255 10.96 6.55 19.26
CA TRP A 255 11.40 6.84 17.90
C TRP A 255 11.92 8.28 17.79
N LYS A 256 13.18 8.42 17.45
CA LYS A 256 13.81 9.71 17.14
C LYS A 256 14.08 9.80 15.66
N LEU A 257 13.74 10.95 15.08
CA LEU A 257 14.15 11.24 13.70
C LEU A 257 15.66 10.96 13.58
N PRO A 258 16.10 10.17 12.60
CA PRO A 258 17.53 10.01 12.33
C PRO A 258 18.18 11.39 12.22
N ALA A 259 19.29 11.58 12.90
CA ALA A 259 20.02 12.86 12.94
C ALA A 259 20.60 13.30 11.58
N ASN A 260 20.27 12.60 10.53
CA ASN A 260 20.76 12.89 9.19
C ASN A 260 20.00 14.08 8.59
N LYS A 261 20.55 15.27 8.81
CA LYS A 261 20.03 16.55 8.29
C LYS A 261 20.09 16.67 6.76
N ASP A 262 20.66 15.70 6.08
CA ASP A 262 20.93 15.73 4.63
C ASP A 262 20.03 14.77 3.83
N ALA A 263 18.96 14.27 4.41
CA ALA A 263 18.00 13.44 3.68
C ALA A 263 17.32 14.28 2.58
N LYS A 264 17.72 14.07 1.34
CA LYS A 264 17.09 14.67 0.18
C LYS A 264 15.73 14.00 -0.03
N ILE A 265 14.66 14.72 0.24
CA ILE A 265 13.31 14.26 -0.06
C ILE A 265 13.00 14.69 -1.50
N TYR A 266 12.89 13.72 -2.39
CA TYR A 266 12.47 13.97 -3.77
C TYR A 266 10.93 14.00 -3.82
N ILE A 267 10.37 15.16 -4.14
CA ILE A 267 8.95 15.32 -4.40
C ILE A 267 8.76 15.48 -5.91
N CYS A 268 8.13 14.52 -6.55
CA CYS A 268 7.68 14.69 -7.93
C CYS A 268 6.35 15.46 -7.89
N ALA A 269 6.37 16.71 -8.33
CA ALA A 269 5.16 17.50 -8.53
C ALA A 269 4.52 17.15 -9.87
N HIS A 270 3.24 16.80 -9.88
CA HIS A 270 2.44 16.67 -11.09
C HIS A 270 1.75 17.99 -11.41
N ALA A 271 1.49 18.22 -12.70
CA ALA A 271 0.89 19.45 -13.25
C ALA A 271 -0.53 19.78 -12.74
N ASP A 272 -1.16 18.88 -11.98
CA ASP A 272 -2.50 19.06 -11.39
C ASP A 272 -2.47 19.42 -9.90
N PHE A 273 -1.37 19.96 -9.43
CA PHE A 273 -1.22 20.36 -8.04
C PHE A 273 -1.83 21.76 -7.84
N ASP A 274 -3.00 21.81 -7.21
CA ASP A 274 -3.59 23.07 -6.73
C ASP A 274 -2.93 23.45 -5.40
N PRO A 275 -2.14 24.55 -5.35
CA PRO A 275 -1.35 24.88 -4.17
C PRO A 275 -2.16 25.65 -3.12
N VAL A 276 -3.28 25.14 -2.65
CA VAL A 276 -3.92 25.70 -1.46
C VAL A 276 -3.35 25.02 -0.21
N VAL A 277 -2.10 25.29 0.08
CA VAL A 277 -1.51 25.05 1.39
C VAL A 277 -0.95 26.36 1.92
N THR A 278 -1.68 26.96 2.81
CA THR A 278 -1.22 28.11 3.59
C THR A 278 -0.13 27.64 4.57
N ASN A 279 1.10 28.06 4.27
CA ASN A 279 2.34 27.96 5.06
C ASN A 279 3.01 26.59 5.17
N PRO A 280 4.03 26.31 4.42
CA PRO A 280 5.40 26.45 4.88
C PRO A 280 6.29 27.20 3.89
N ILE A 281 7.32 27.83 4.40
CA ILE A 281 8.37 28.46 3.58
C ILE A 281 9.13 27.31 2.91
N TYR A 282 8.97 27.17 1.60
CA TYR A 282 9.79 26.26 0.80
C TYR A 282 10.51 27.06 -0.28
N GLU A 283 11.77 26.76 -0.44
CA GLU A 283 12.58 27.30 -1.53
C GLU A 283 12.56 26.29 -2.68
N VAL A 284 12.06 26.70 -3.84
CA VAL A 284 12.12 25.90 -5.06
C VAL A 284 13.48 26.10 -5.67
N VAL A 285 14.34 25.11 -5.62
CA VAL A 285 15.62 25.14 -6.31
C VAL A 285 15.43 24.56 -7.71
N ASP A 286 15.55 25.41 -8.72
CA ASP A 286 15.46 25.03 -10.13
C ASP A 286 16.71 24.23 -10.54
N ALA A 287 16.54 22.96 -10.81
CA ALA A 287 17.62 22.08 -11.25
C ALA A 287 17.73 22.12 -12.79
N ARG A 288 18.24 23.23 -13.33
CA ARG A 288 18.48 23.38 -14.77
C ARG A 288 19.94 23.18 -15.21
N ASP A 289 20.68 22.31 -14.59
CA ASP A 289 22.01 21.97 -15.09
C ASP A 289 22.19 20.47 -15.23
N GLY A 290 21.89 19.96 -16.41
CA GLY A 290 22.14 18.58 -16.78
C GLY A 290 21.08 18.04 -17.73
N GLY A 291 21.31 18.17 -19.02
CA GLY A 291 20.41 17.82 -20.12
C GLY A 291 19.76 16.46 -19.99
N ASP A 292 18.53 16.47 -20.36
CA ASP A 292 17.52 15.51 -20.70
C ASP A 292 16.30 15.55 -19.79
N THR A 293 15.35 16.32 -20.26
CA THR A 293 13.89 16.23 -20.13
C THR A 293 13.29 15.42 -18.98
N CYS A 294 13.52 15.78 -17.75
CA CYS A 294 12.67 15.42 -16.65
C CYS A 294 12.34 16.69 -15.83
N ASN A 295 11.07 17.11 -15.85
CA ASN A 295 10.56 18.23 -15.03
C ASN A 295 10.46 17.77 -13.56
N ALA A 296 11.57 17.44 -12.92
CA ALA A 296 11.63 17.17 -11.50
C ALA A 296 12.00 18.45 -10.77
N CYS A 297 11.08 19.02 -10.02
CA CYS A 297 11.39 20.11 -9.09
C CYS A 297 12.00 19.52 -7.81
N LEU A 298 13.20 19.96 -7.48
CA LEU A 298 13.84 19.67 -6.20
C LEU A 298 13.31 20.68 -5.17
N VAL A 299 12.59 20.22 -4.17
CA VAL A 299 12.13 21.06 -3.06
C VAL A 299 13.03 20.82 -1.85
N ARG A 300 13.72 21.86 -1.42
CA ARG A 300 14.55 21.83 -0.21
C ARG A 300 13.73 22.31 0.97
N PHE A 301 13.54 21.47 1.98
CA PHE A 301 12.93 21.88 3.23
C PHE A 301 14.01 22.34 4.20
N THR A 302 13.89 23.57 4.67
CA THR A 302 14.65 24.04 5.83
C THR A 302 13.72 24.03 7.01
N LEU A 303 13.92 23.10 7.94
CA LEU A 303 13.25 23.12 9.22
C LEU A 303 13.91 24.21 10.08
N SER A 304 13.31 25.39 10.16
CA SER A 304 13.67 26.33 11.22
C SER A 304 12.99 25.90 12.49
N CYS A 305 13.76 25.39 13.44
CA CYS A 305 13.30 25.26 14.82
C CYS A 305 13.03 26.66 15.34
N CYS A 306 11.78 27.03 15.52
CA CYS A 306 11.45 28.13 16.41
C CYS A 306 11.71 27.67 17.83
N THR A 307 12.73 28.27 18.45
CA THR A 307 12.94 28.26 19.90
C THR A 307 11.80 28.96 20.62
#